data_28bf0a9fe32bef69ad218d0b61587f4b
#
_entry.id   28bf0a9fe32bef69ad218d0b61587f4b
#
_cell.length_a   1.000
_cell.length_b   1.000
_cell.length_c   1.000
_cell.angle_alpha   90.00
_cell.angle_beta   90.00
_cell.angle_gamma   90.00
#
_symmetry.space_group_name_H-M   'P 1'
#
loop_
_entity.id
_entity.type
_entity.pdbx_description
1 polymer ?
#
loop_
_entity_poly.entity_id
_entity_poly.type
_entity_poly.pdbx_seq_one_letter_code
_entity_poly.pdbx_strand_id
1 'polypeptide(L)'
;EARVPLVLGSATPTLESWLRANRREDRLVSMPQRVADRPLPPVLIVDVRTDPRVARGSSIGRALHQAITRTLQERGQTILFLNLRGYSPVVWCRTCGTGVKCPACDITLTWHRDRQAVVCHSCGWTTDPPQVCPACQSPAVRYLGAGTQKLDEEVSGLFPQARVLRMDSDSM
;
A
#
# COMPACT_ATOMS: atom_id res chain seq x y z
N GLU A 1 16.28 -30.28 24.11
CA GLU A 1 15.10 -29.78 23.38
C GLU A 1 13.94 -29.63 24.36
N ALA A 2 13.44 -28.40 24.55
CA ALA A 2 12.29 -28.15 25.40
C ALA A 2 11.01 -28.66 24.70
N ARG A 3 10.30 -29.60 25.30
CA ARG A 3 9.01 -30.08 24.83
C ARG A 3 7.92 -29.09 25.26
N VAL A 4 7.73 -28.02 24.49
CA VAL A 4 6.67 -27.04 24.73
C VAL A 4 5.61 -27.13 23.63
N PRO A 5 4.31 -26.97 23.97
CA PRO A 5 3.27 -26.92 22.95
C PRO A 5 3.42 -25.64 22.13
N LEU A 6 3.30 -25.76 20.79
CA LEU A 6 3.28 -24.66 19.86
C LEU A 6 1.88 -24.53 19.25
N VAL A 7 1.31 -23.32 19.31
CA VAL A 7 0.02 -23.00 18.67
C VAL A 7 0.27 -21.97 17.59
N LEU A 8 -0.09 -22.31 16.35
CA LEU A 8 -0.03 -21.41 15.20
C LEU A 8 -1.45 -20.97 14.85
N GLY A 9 -1.71 -19.66 14.93
CA GLY A 9 -3.02 -19.08 14.59
C GLY A 9 -2.89 -18.23 13.31
N SER A 10 -3.75 -18.50 12.31
CA SER A 10 -3.82 -17.71 11.07
C SER A 10 -5.20 -17.85 10.43
N ALA A 11 -5.70 -16.76 9.83
CA ALA A 11 -6.86 -16.80 8.94
C ALA A 11 -6.46 -17.28 7.51
N THR A 12 -5.17 -17.17 7.17
CA THR A 12 -4.59 -17.50 5.85
C THR A 12 -3.30 -18.31 6.06
N PRO A 13 -3.40 -19.56 6.54
CA PRO A 13 -2.21 -20.38 6.75
C PRO A 13 -1.44 -20.61 5.45
N THR A 14 -0.13 -20.83 5.56
CA THR A 14 0.67 -21.23 4.40
C THR A 14 0.23 -22.61 3.88
N LEU A 15 0.48 -22.89 2.61
CA LEU A 15 0.12 -24.18 2.01
C LEU A 15 0.79 -25.36 2.73
N GLU A 16 2.02 -25.19 3.20
CA GLU A 16 2.77 -26.19 3.95
C GLU A 16 2.10 -26.51 5.29
N SER A 17 1.74 -25.45 6.05
CA SER A 17 1.05 -25.60 7.34
C SER A 17 -0.32 -26.26 7.16
N TRP A 18 -1.05 -25.85 6.13
CA TRP A 18 -2.34 -26.44 5.77
C TRP A 18 -2.22 -27.91 5.39
N LEU A 19 -1.21 -28.26 4.57
CA LEU A 19 -0.95 -29.63 4.15
C LEU A 19 -0.61 -30.55 5.34
N ARG A 20 0.27 -30.10 6.24
CA ARG A 20 0.63 -30.84 7.46
C ARG A 20 -0.59 -31.10 8.34
N ALA A 21 -1.45 -30.09 8.53
CA ALA A 21 -2.68 -30.24 9.28
C ALA A 21 -3.65 -31.26 8.64
N ASN A 22 -3.79 -31.21 7.31
CA ASN A 22 -4.62 -32.17 6.57
C ASN A 22 -4.06 -33.60 6.61
N ARG A 23 -2.75 -33.76 6.65
CA ARG A 23 -2.07 -35.06 6.83
C ARG A 23 -2.08 -35.58 8.27
N ARG A 24 -2.66 -34.82 9.20
CA ARG A 24 -2.71 -35.11 10.64
C ARG A 24 -1.31 -35.13 11.31
N GLU A 25 -0.32 -34.50 10.68
CA GLU A 25 1.00 -34.28 11.30
C GLU A 25 0.91 -33.23 12.41
N ASP A 26 0.02 -32.23 12.23
CA ASP A 26 -0.34 -31.23 13.21
C ASP A 26 -1.85 -31.33 13.53
N ARG A 27 -2.24 -30.94 14.74
CA ARG A 27 -3.65 -30.91 15.13
C ARG A 27 -4.32 -29.65 14.56
N LEU A 28 -5.29 -29.81 13.66
CA LEU A 28 -6.11 -28.70 13.15
C LEU A 28 -7.23 -28.36 14.12
N VAL A 29 -7.32 -27.08 14.49
CA VAL A 29 -8.46 -26.52 15.20
C VAL A 29 -9.09 -25.45 14.30
N SER A 30 -10.30 -25.73 13.82
CA SER A 30 -11.05 -24.79 12.97
C SER A 30 -11.94 -23.90 13.83
N MET A 31 -11.91 -22.59 13.56
CA MET A 31 -12.76 -21.59 14.21
C MET A 31 -13.65 -20.92 13.15
N PRO A 32 -14.70 -21.57 12.63
CA PRO A 32 -15.49 -21.09 11.51
C PRO A 32 -16.43 -19.95 11.84
N GLN A 33 -16.78 -19.80 13.13
CA GLN A 33 -17.70 -18.77 13.62
C GLN A 33 -16.94 -17.53 14.09
N ARG A 34 -17.50 -16.37 13.85
CA ARG A 34 -16.97 -15.11 14.37
C ARG A 34 -17.29 -14.99 15.88
N VAL A 35 -16.39 -14.35 16.61
CA VAL A 35 -16.62 -14.08 18.04
C VAL A 35 -17.93 -13.28 18.19
N ALA A 36 -18.82 -13.77 19.06
CA ALA A 36 -20.15 -13.20 19.33
C ALA A 36 -21.06 -13.07 18.08
N ASP A 37 -20.91 -13.94 17.09
CA ASP A 37 -21.69 -13.98 15.84
C ASP A 37 -21.85 -12.61 15.16
N ARG A 38 -20.84 -11.75 15.29
CA ARG A 38 -20.88 -10.40 14.70
C ARG A 38 -21.02 -10.48 13.18
N PRO A 39 -21.95 -9.72 12.57
CA PRO A 39 -22.10 -9.69 11.13
C PRO A 39 -20.85 -9.15 10.44
N LEU A 40 -20.66 -9.51 9.17
CA LEU A 40 -19.63 -8.89 8.34
C LEU A 40 -19.97 -7.40 8.16
N PRO A 41 -18.94 -6.52 8.13
CA PRO A 41 -19.18 -5.12 7.83
C PRO A 41 -19.74 -4.98 6.41
N PRO A 42 -20.61 -3.98 6.15
CA PRO A 42 -21.06 -3.68 4.80
C PRO A 42 -19.87 -3.27 3.93
N VAL A 43 -19.87 -3.73 2.68
CA VAL A 43 -18.85 -3.38 1.68
C VAL A 43 -19.48 -2.46 0.64
N LEU A 44 -18.93 -1.26 0.46
CA LEU A 44 -19.31 -0.34 -0.59
C LEU A 44 -18.23 -0.32 -1.67
N ILE A 45 -18.61 -0.66 -2.90
CA ILE A 45 -17.72 -0.56 -4.06
C ILE A 45 -17.98 0.77 -4.75
N VAL A 46 -16.91 1.58 -4.92
CA VAL A 46 -16.99 2.88 -5.59
C VAL A 46 -16.22 2.82 -6.90
N ASP A 47 -16.88 3.17 -8.01
CA ASP A 47 -16.20 3.31 -9.30
C ASP A 47 -15.41 4.62 -9.34
N VAL A 48 -14.11 4.51 -9.19
CA VAL A 48 -13.19 5.67 -9.16
C VAL A 48 -13.09 6.43 -10.49
N ARG A 49 -13.66 5.90 -11.58
CA ARG A 49 -13.72 6.58 -12.87
C ARG A 49 -14.81 7.66 -12.88
N THR A 50 -15.86 7.43 -12.12
CA THR A 50 -17.04 8.32 -12.03
C THR A 50 -17.11 9.10 -10.73
N ASP A 51 -16.37 8.68 -9.68
CA ASP A 51 -16.31 9.40 -8.41
C ASP A 51 -15.41 10.64 -8.52
N PRO A 52 -15.95 11.86 -8.38
CA PRO A 52 -15.18 13.09 -8.52
C PRO A 52 -14.09 13.15 -7.46
N ARG A 53 -12.87 13.55 -7.84
CA ARG A 53 -11.78 13.80 -6.91
C ARG A 53 -12.06 15.04 -6.08
N VAL A 54 -11.63 15.04 -4.80
CA VAL A 54 -11.80 16.20 -3.90
C VAL A 54 -10.99 17.41 -4.36
N ALA A 55 -9.86 17.18 -5.05
CA ALA A 55 -9.05 18.21 -5.68
C ALA A 55 -8.36 17.67 -6.94
N ARG A 56 -7.88 18.56 -7.80
CA ARG A 56 -7.12 18.15 -9.01
C ARG A 56 -5.86 17.42 -8.60
N GLY A 57 -5.68 16.20 -9.12
CA GLY A 57 -4.53 15.34 -8.81
C GLY A 57 -4.63 14.60 -7.48
N SER A 58 -5.73 14.74 -6.74
CA SER A 58 -6.02 13.98 -5.53
C SER A 58 -6.16 12.49 -5.81
N SER A 59 -5.69 11.67 -4.88
CA SER A 59 -5.94 10.23 -4.86
C SER A 59 -7.29 9.90 -4.21
N ILE A 60 -7.85 10.84 -3.43
CA ILE A 60 -9.08 10.67 -2.66
C ILE A 60 -10.27 11.16 -3.48
N GLY A 61 -11.24 10.27 -3.68
CA GLY A 61 -12.54 10.58 -4.27
C GLY A 61 -13.51 11.14 -3.25
N ARG A 62 -14.61 11.71 -3.74
CA ARG A 62 -15.65 12.32 -2.88
C ARG A 62 -16.28 11.31 -1.93
N ALA A 63 -16.57 10.10 -2.41
CA ALA A 63 -17.20 9.06 -1.60
C ALA A 63 -16.30 8.68 -0.40
N LEU A 64 -15.00 8.48 -0.65
CA LEU A 64 -14.03 8.16 0.41
C LEU A 64 -13.87 9.33 1.38
N HIS A 65 -13.76 10.57 0.88
CA HIS A 65 -13.68 11.76 1.72
C HIS A 65 -14.88 11.88 2.67
N GLN A 66 -16.11 11.68 2.15
CA GLN A 66 -17.31 11.72 2.97
C GLN A 66 -17.35 10.61 4.02
N ALA A 67 -16.89 9.40 3.68
CA ALA A 67 -16.82 8.29 4.63
C ALA A 67 -15.83 8.59 5.77
N ILE A 68 -14.63 9.11 5.44
CA ILE A 68 -13.64 9.53 6.45
C ILE A 68 -14.23 10.64 7.35
N THR A 69 -14.84 11.66 6.73
CA THR A 69 -15.44 12.78 7.48
C THR A 69 -16.47 12.29 8.50
N ARG A 70 -17.39 11.41 8.08
CA ARG A 70 -18.41 10.83 8.97
C ARG A 70 -17.75 10.06 10.12
N THR A 71 -16.79 9.18 9.79
CA THR A 71 -16.10 8.38 10.80
C THR A 71 -15.39 9.25 11.86
N LEU A 72 -14.75 10.34 11.42
CA LEU A 72 -14.09 11.28 12.33
C LEU A 72 -15.09 12.05 13.20
N GLN A 73 -16.24 12.46 12.66
CA GLN A 73 -17.32 13.09 13.41
C GLN A 73 -17.89 12.16 14.51
N GLU A 74 -17.97 10.86 14.21
CA GLU A 74 -18.39 9.81 15.15
C GLU A 74 -17.26 9.40 16.10
N ARG A 75 -16.11 10.09 16.09
CA ARG A 75 -14.90 9.75 16.86
C ARG A 75 -14.37 8.34 16.60
N GLY A 76 -14.65 7.81 15.42
CA GLY A 76 -14.15 6.53 14.94
C GLY A 76 -12.74 6.62 14.37
N GLN A 77 -12.23 5.46 13.94
CA GLN A 77 -10.92 5.32 13.30
C GLN A 77 -11.10 4.84 11.86
N THR A 78 -10.26 5.34 10.97
CA THR A 78 -10.22 4.94 9.57
C THR A 78 -8.89 4.28 9.25
N ILE A 79 -8.93 3.14 8.58
CA ILE A 79 -7.74 2.50 8.02
C ILE A 79 -7.79 2.66 6.50
N LEU A 80 -6.79 3.33 5.93
CA LEU A 80 -6.59 3.43 4.50
C LEU A 80 -5.56 2.38 4.07
N PHE A 81 -5.98 1.44 3.24
CA PHE A 81 -5.09 0.41 2.72
C PHE A 81 -4.68 0.74 1.30
N LEU A 82 -3.36 0.92 1.09
CA LEU A 82 -2.76 1.19 -0.21
C LEU A 82 -1.53 0.29 -0.39
N ASN A 83 -1.58 -0.61 -1.37
CA ASN A 83 -0.46 -1.52 -1.64
C ASN A 83 0.56 -0.91 -2.63
N LEU A 84 0.91 0.37 -2.44
CA LEU A 84 1.89 1.09 -3.26
C LEU A 84 2.80 1.90 -2.35
N ARG A 85 4.09 1.62 -2.37
CA ARG A 85 5.10 2.26 -1.52
C ARG A 85 5.60 3.60 -2.08
N GLY A 86 6.22 4.41 -1.22
CA GLY A 86 6.86 5.67 -1.57
C GLY A 86 5.90 6.80 -1.89
N TYR A 87 6.43 7.83 -2.55
CA TYR A 87 5.65 8.99 -3.00
C TYR A 87 5.01 8.75 -4.37
N SER A 88 5.81 8.29 -5.34
CA SER A 88 5.34 7.90 -6.67
C SER A 88 5.90 6.53 -7.03
N PRO A 89 5.07 5.49 -7.07
CA PRO A 89 5.52 4.11 -7.26
C PRO A 89 6.09 3.80 -8.64
N VAL A 90 5.90 4.69 -9.61
CA VAL A 90 6.39 4.49 -10.98
C VAL A 90 7.12 5.74 -11.48
N VAL A 91 8.39 5.57 -11.82
CA VAL A 91 9.18 6.54 -12.57
C VAL A 91 9.21 6.11 -14.04
N TRP A 92 8.77 6.95 -14.96
CA TRP A 92 8.61 6.59 -16.36
C TRP A 92 8.90 7.73 -17.30
N CYS A 93 9.21 7.42 -18.55
CA CYS A 93 9.43 8.40 -19.60
C CYS A 93 8.17 8.62 -20.44
N ARG A 94 7.71 9.86 -20.54
CA ARG A 94 6.55 10.21 -21.36
C ARG A 94 6.80 10.04 -22.85
N THR A 95 8.05 10.18 -23.30
CA THR A 95 8.41 10.12 -24.74
C THR A 95 8.38 8.69 -25.27
N CYS A 96 9.03 7.74 -24.58
CA CYS A 96 9.12 6.35 -25.05
C CYS A 96 8.21 5.37 -24.29
N GLY A 97 7.50 5.83 -23.24
CA GLY A 97 6.62 4.98 -22.43
C GLY A 97 7.35 4.01 -21.50
N THR A 98 8.68 3.98 -21.50
CA THR A 98 9.45 3.01 -20.71
C THR A 98 9.54 3.44 -19.25
N GLY A 99 9.30 2.50 -18.32
CA GLY A 99 9.59 2.69 -16.90
C GLY A 99 11.09 2.71 -16.62
N VAL A 100 11.52 3.59 -15.72
CA VAL A 100 12.92 3.60 -15.27
C VAL A 100 13.11 2.43 -14.31
N LYS A 101 13.97 1.49 -14.70
CA LYS A 101 14.15 0.22 -14.01
C LYS A 101 15.43 0.16 -13.20
N CYS A 102 15.42 -0.70 -12.19
CA CYS A 102 16.62 -1.06 -11.44
C CYS A 102 17.58 -1.85 -12.34
N PRO A 103 18.88 -1.52 -12.37
CA PRO A 103 19.85 -2.23 -13.22
C PRO A 103 20.05 -3.70 -12.80
N ALA A 104 19.77 -4.05 -11.54
CA ALA A 104 19.95 -5.40 -11.02
C ALA A 104 18.68 -6.26 -11.03
N CYS A 105 17.48 -5.65 -10.91
CA CYS A 105 16.23 -6.40 -10.70
C CYS A 105 15.23 -6.27 -11.85
N ASP A 106 15.47 -5.41 -12.83
CA ASP A 106 14.54 -5.09 -13.93
C ASP A 106 13.14 -4.61 -13.46
N ILE A 107 13.03 -4.19 -12.19
CA ILE A 107 11.80 -3.67 -11.59
C ILE A 107 11.80 -2.15 -11.67
N THR A 108 10.64 -1.55 -11.97
CA THR A 108 10.48 -0.09 -12.01
C THR A 108 10.81 0.52 -10.64
N LEU A 109 11.61 1.59 -10.68
CA LEU A 109 12.00 2.32 -9.48
C LEU A 109 10.86 3.16 -8.92
N THR A 110 10.87 3.31 -7.60
CA THR A 110 9.91 4.11 -6.83
C THR A 110 10.58 5.40 -6.36
N TRP A 111 9.90 6.53 -6.55
CA TRP A 111 10.35 7.82 -6.06
C TRP A 111 9.96 8.02 -4.58
N HIS A 112 10.94 8.39 -3.76
CA HIS A 112 10.77 8.78 -2.36
C HIS A 112 11.10 10.25 -2.17
N ARG A 113 10.10 11.04 -1.80
CA ARG A 113 10.24 12.49 -1.67
C ARG A 113 11.07 12.90 -0.46
N ASP A 114 10.93 12.20 0.65
CA ASP A 114 11.68 12.39 1.89
C ASP A 114 13.18 12.13 1.72
N ARG A 115 13.52 11.15 0.89
CA ARG A 115 14.91 10.78 0.57
C ARG A 115 15.48 11.52 -0.64
N GLN A 116 14.65 12.23 -1.39
CA GLN A 116 15.00 12.84 -2.68
C GLN A 116 15.68 11.84 -3.64
N ALA A 117 15.27 10.58 -3.60
CA ALA A 117 15.91 9.48 -4.31
C ALA A 117 14.91 8.52 -4.93
N VAL A 118 15.35 7.78 -5.93
CA VAL A 118 14.62 6.62 -6.47
C VAL A 118 15.19 5.33 -5.91
N VAL A 119 14.30 4.42 -5.50
CA VAL A 119 14.65 3.21 -4.76
C VAL A 119 14.06 1.98 -5.44
N CYS A 120 14.81 0.90 -5.50
CA CYS A 120 14.34 -0.43 -5.84
C CYS A 120 13.90 -1.16 -4.56
N HIS A 121 12.62 -1.45 -4.41
CA HIS A 121 12.10 -2.15 -3.24
C HIS A 121 12.38 -3.67 -3.22
N SER A 122 13.04 -4.19 -4.26
CA SER A 122 13.46 -5.59 -4.29
C SER A 122 14.85 -5.78 -3.70
N CYS A 123 15.83 -4.98 -4.12
CA CYS A 123 17.24 -5.13 -3.71
C CYS A 123 17.76 -3.97 -2.85
N GLY A 124 16.97 -2.91 -2.64
CA GLY A 124 17.40 -1.73 -1.90
C GLY A 124 18.30 -0.77 -2.70
N TRP A 125 18.57 -1.04 -3.99
CA TRP A 125 19.37 -0.13 -4.80
C TRP A 125 18.75 1.27 -4.85
N THR A 126 19.58 2.30 -4.65
CA THR A 126 19.14 3.69 -4.55
C THR A 126 20.03 4.56 -5.41
N THR A 127 19.44 5.54 -6.09
CA THR A 127 20.15 6.56 -6.84
C THR A 127 19.37 7.87 -6.89
N ASP A 128 20.01 8.92 -7.37
CA ASP A 128 19.36 10.20 -7.65
C ASP A 128 18.29 10.05 -8.72
N PRO A 129 17.25 10.92 -8.70
CA PRO A 129 16.22 10.92 -9.74
C PRO A 129 16.85 11.22 -11.11
N PRO A 130 16.56 10.38 -12.11
CA PRO A 130 17.14 10.60 -13.45
C PRO A 130 16.60 11.88 -14.08
N GLN A 131 17.49 12.75 -14.54
CA GLN A 131 17.14 13.98 -15.25
C GLN A 131 16.72 13.69 -16.70
N VAL A 132 17.25 12.61 -17.26
CA VAL A 132 16.93 12.12 -18.60
C VAL A 132 16.58 10.64 -18.56
N CYS A 133 15.78 10.21 -19.51
CA CYS A 133 15.40 8.81 -19.66
C CYS A 133 16.62 7.94 -20.01
N PRO A 134 16.94 6.89 -19.27
CA PRO A 134 18.05 5.99 -19.59
C PRO A 134 17.90 5.30 -20.95
N ALA A 135 16.65 5.08 -21.41
CA ALA A 135 16.40 4.38 -22.67
C ALA A 135 16.45 5.26 -23.91
N CYS A 136 15.94 6.51 -23.86
CA CYS A 136 15.82 7.38 -25.04
C CYS A 136 16.43 8.77 -24.87
N GLN A 137 17.11 9.04 -23.75
CA GLN A 137 17.78 10.30 -23.41
C GLN A 137 16.85 11.53 -23.37
N SER A 138 15.55 11.35 -23.45
CA SER A 138 14.58 12.44 -23.35
C SER A 138 14.49 12.98 -21.90
N PRO A 139 14.36 14.31 -21.71
CA PRO A 139 14.16 14.92 -20.39
C PRO A 139 12.71 14.74 -19.86
N ALA A 140 11.87 14.00 -20.58
CA ALA A 140 10.46 13.83 -20.26
C ALA A 140 10.19 12.74 -19.21
N VAL A 141 11.07 12.60 -18.21
CA VAL A 141 10.86 11.70 -17.06
C VAL A 141 9.73 12.25 -16.19
N ARG A 142 8.83 11.38 -15.77
CA ARG A 142 7.65 11.70 -14.93
C ARG A 142 7.50 10.69 -13.82
N TYR A 143 6.82 11.13 -12.76
CA TYR A 143 6.51 10.35 -11.58
C TYR A 143 5.00 10.12 -11.53
N LEU A 144 4.58 8.85 -11.53
CA LEU A 144 3.18 8.48 -11.60
C LEU A 144 2.71 7.74 -10.36
N GLY A 145 1.40 7.86 -10.11
CA GLY A 145 0.70 7.18 -9.04
C GLY A 145 0.74 7.95 -7.72
N ALA A 146 0.18 7.31 -6.70
CA ALA A 146 0.22 7.77 -5.33
C ALA A 146 0.67 6.60 -4.46
N GLY A 147 1.80 6.76 -3.80
CA GLY A 147 2.25 5.84 -2.76
C GLY A 147 1.80 6.31 -1.38
N THR A 148 2.19 5.56 -0.36
CA THR A 148 1.81 5.82 1.04
C THR A 148 2.24 7.20 1.53
N GLN A 149 3.40 7.71 1.12
CA GLN A 149 3.86 9.06 1.48
C GLN A 149 2.94 10.15 0.92
N LYS A 150 2.58 10.06 -0.37
CA LYS A 150 1.70 11.04 -0.99
C LYS A 150 0.30 11.00 -0.39
N LEU A 151 -0.21 9.80 -0.09
CA LEU A 151 -1.50 9.63 0.56
C LEU A 151 -1.49 10.22 1.97
N ASP A 152 -0.43 10.01 2.75
CA ASP A 152 -0.25 10.58 4.09
C ASP A 152 -0.29 12.12 4.07
N GLU A 153 0.49 12.77 3.17
CA GLU A 153 0.47 14.22 2.99
C GLU A 153 -0.94 14.72 2.61
N GLU A 154 -1.62 14.02 1.70
CA GLU A 154 -2.95 14.39 1.22
C GLU A 154 -4.00 14.28 2.32
N VAL A 155 -4.01 13.18 3.08
CA VAL A 155 -4.93 12.97 4.20
C VAL A 155 -4.68 13.98 5.31
N SER A 156 -3.43 14.24 5.66
CA SER A 156 -3.06 15.25 6.67
C SER A 156 -3.50 16.65 6.26
N GLY A 157 -3.41 16.98 4.97
CA GLY A 157 -3.89 18.26 4.44
C GLY A 157 -5.42 18.40 4.42
N LEU A 158 -6.15 17.31 4.10
CA LEU A 158 -7.61 17.31 4.06
C LEU A 158 -8.26 17.24 5.45
N PHE A 159 -7.58 16.63 6.42
CA PHE A 159 -8.08 16.41 7.79
C PHE A 159 -7.05 16.87 8.83
N PRO A 160 -6.73 18.17 8.93
CA PRO A 160 -5.66 18.69 9.79
C PRO A 160 -5.91 18.44 11.28
N GLN A 161 -7.16 18.21 11.68
CA GLN A 161 -7.53 17.87 13.06
C GLN A 161 -7.37 16.38 13.40
N ALA A 162 -7.17 15.52 12.40
CA ALA A 162 -7.01 14.10 12.60
C ALA A 162 -5.54 13.72 12.86
N ARG A 163 -5.31 12.80 13.79
CA ARG A 163 -3.98 12.22 13.96
C ARG A 163 -3.79 11.13 12.90
N VAL A 164 -2.93 11.38 11.92
CA VAL A 164 -2.57 10.42 10.88
C VAL A 164 -1.33 9.64 11.30
N LEU A 165 -1.33 8.33 11.06
CA LEU A 165 -0.19 7.46 11.31
C LEU A 165 0.05 6.60 10.06
N ARG A 166 1.21 6.76 9.44
CA ARG A 166 1.65 5.92 8.33
C ARG A 166 2.33 4.66 8.85
N MET A 167 1.91 3.51 8.33
CA MET A 167 2.46 2.21 8.67
C MET A 167 2.91 1.51 7.38
N ASP A 168 4.17 1.60 7.08
CA ASP A 168 4.82 0.88 5.98
C ASP A 168 6.23 0.44 6.39
N SER A 169 6.89 -0.38 5.57
CA SER A 169 8.22 -0.88 5.87
C SER A 169 9.33 0.19 5.88
N ASP A 170 9.01 1.41 5.46
CA ASP A 170 9.96 2.53 5.45
C ASP A 170 9.80 3.40 6.71
N SER A 171 8.69 3.25 7.46
CA SER A 171 8.34 4.03 8.65
C SER A 171 8.39 3.24 9.96
N MET A 172 8.64 1.91 9.89
CA MET A 172 8.78 1.03 11.05
C MET A 172 10.24 0.66 11.33
#